data_866176e7682d778ce7a45f5e2e7bcfca
#
_entry.id   866176e7682d778ce7a45f5e2e7bcfca
#
_cell.length_a   1.000
_cell.length_b   1.000
_cell.length_c   1.000
_cell.angle_alpha   90.00
_cell.angle_beta   90.00
_cell.angle_gamma   90.00
#
_symmetry.space_group_name_H-M   'P 1'
#
loop_
_entity.id
_entity.type
_entity.pdbx_description
1 polymer ?
#
loop_
_entity_poly.entity_id
_entity_poly.type
_entity_poly.pdbx_seq_one_letter_code
_entity_poly.pdbx_strand_id
1 'polypeptide(L)'
;MCIRDRLYITYYDEDEFPKKELYKTSPVIVNLTAQEADKLPNAALVDMKLSPEGGLDVNLKIGLNEYNKHFDKLPAVLPTDAGTFGFTLKDSLSNGKIVGQSAVRNISAVVSQPFGVAKGYQWALEIAPTSKTTSVAVVSLMNTNIQRGQDFINKLMEMYNRNTNNDKNEVAEKTREFINERIKIIDEELGTTEDKLEAFKRNAGLTDISSDAQLAVSGNAEYERKRVENGTQINLVRDLNKYINNPSNEYEVLPSNIGLSDNGLTTQIDRYNELIIERKRLLRTSTESNPMIVNLDTSIRAMKANVKAAIDGTLQGLLIVKADLDRESSRFSRRISDAPGQERQYVSIARQQEIKAGLYLMLLQKREENAITLAATANNAKIIDEPAAEGAPVSPKPRIIYLIALVVGVGLPVSIIFLIGLTNFKIEGRGDVEKLTSLPIVGDVPLTEEANGSIAVFENQNTLMSETFRNIRTNLQFMLENDQKVILVTSTVSGEGKS
;
A
#
# COMPACT_ATOMS: atom_id res chain seq x y z
N MET A 1 -4.12 17.91 4.69
CA MET A 1 -3.53 18.66 3.59
C MET A 1 -3.58 17.77 2.37
N CYS A 2 -4.54 18.01 1.47
CA CYS A 2 -4.69 17.17 0.29
C CYS A 2 -3.43 17.24 -0.57
N ILE A 3 -2.88 16.08 -0.91
CA ILE A 3 -1.78 15.91 -1.88
C ILE A 3 -2.17 16.53 -3.25
N ARG A 4 -3.44 16.86 -3.44
CA ARG A 4 -4.02 17.40 -4.66
C ARG A 4 -3.53 18.80 -5.05
N ASP A 5 -2.96 19.56 -4.10
CA ASP A 5 -2.65 20.97 -4.31
C ASP A 5 -1.16 21.30 -4.37
N ARG A 6 -0.27 20.31 -4.38
CA ARG A 6 1.18 20.55 -4.46
C ARG A 6 1.85 19.58 -5.42
N LEU A 7 2.61 20.16 -6.35
CA LEU A 7 3.56 19.46 -7.17
C LEU A 7 4.61 18.74 -6.35
N TYR A 8 5.07 17.62 -6.86
CA TYR A 8 6.25 16.96 -6.32
C TYR A 8 7.47 17.42 -7.13
N ILE A 9 8.36 18.15 -6.48
CA ILE A 9 9.57 18.69 -7.10
C ILE A 9 10.78 18.16 -6.35
N THR A 10 11.68 17.52 -7.09
CA THR A 10 12.99 17.10 -6.60
C THR A 10 14.08 17.97 -7.20
N TYR A 11 15.02 18.41 -6.37
CA TYR A 11 16.16 19.21 -6.79
C TYR A 11 17.44 18.42 -6.62
N TYR A 12 18.35 18.55 -7.58
CA TYR A 12 19.65 17.90 -7.58
C TYR A 12 20.75 18.93 -7.82
N ASP A 13 21.87 18.75 -7.13
CA ASP A 13 23.11 19.46 -7.42
C ASP A 13 23.81 18.73 -8.59
N GLU A 14 24.01 19.43 -9.68
CA GLU A 14 24.67 18.88 -10.88
C GLU A 14 26.20 18.98 -10.78
N ASP A 15 26.72 19.80 -9.88
CA ASP A 15 28.17 20.02 -9.71
C ASP A 15 28.80 18.88 -8.86
N GLU A 16 28.00 18.05 -8.18
CA GLU A 16 28.46 16.88 -7.41
C GLU A 16 28.23 15.57 -8.19
N PHE A 17 29.20 14.66 -8.17
CA PHE A 17 29.02 13.30 -8.71
C PHE A 17 29.23 12.24 -7.59
N PRO A 18 28.26 11.34 -7.36
CA PRO A 18 26.93 11.28 -7.98
C PRO A 18 26.05 12.48 -7.61
N LYS A 19 25.10 12.85 -8.48
CA LYS A 19 24.18 13.99 -8.27
C LYS A 19 23.55 13.89 -6.89
N LYS A 20 23.76 14.92 -6.08
CA LYS A 20 23.22 14.98 -4.71
C LYS A 20 21.86 15.65 -4.70
N GLU A 21 20.92 15.03 -4.03
CA GLU A 21 19.61 15.62 -3.88
C GLU A 21 19.61 16.78 -2.86
N LEU A 22 19.09 17.93 -3.26
CA LEU A 22 18.95 19.14 -2.45
C LEU A 22 17.57 19.15 -1.75
N TYR A 23 17.32 18.16 -0.89
CA TYR A 23 16.07 18.12 -0.12
C TYR A 23 16.02 19.25 0.90
N LYS A 24 15.05 20.17 0.75
CA LYS A 24 14.90 21.37 1.58
C LYS A 24 16.05 22.39 1.51
N THR A 25 17.12 22.11 0.78
CA THR A 25 18.32 22.98 0.72
C THR A 25 18.50 23.68 -0.62
N SER A 26 17.60 23.45 -1.58
CA SER A 26 17.65 24.14 -2.87
C SER A 26 17.56 25.65 -2.68
N PRO A 27 18.46 26.42 -3.29
CA PRO A 27 18.42 27.88 -3.23
C PRO A 27 17.32 28.49 -4.12
N VAL A 28 16.89 27.76 -5.15
CA VAL A 28 15.83 28.19 -6.06
C VAL A 28 14.62 27.28 -5.84
N ILE A 29 13.44 27.88 -5.73
CA ILE A 29 12.16 27.20 -5.62
C ILE A 29 11.43 27.37 -6.94
N VAL A 30 11.05 26.26 -7.55
CA VAL A 30 10.21 26.19 -8.74
C VAL A 30 8.77 26.07 -8.31
N ASN A 31 7.88 26.88 -8.85
CA ASN A 31 6.45 26.86 -8.60
C ASN A 31 5.69 26.64 -9.91
N LEU A 32 4.66 25.80 -9.86
CA LEU A 32 3.69 25.61 -10.92
C LEU A 32 2.33 25.39 -10.23
N THR A 33 1.24 25.90 -10.79
CA THR A 33 -0.07 25.70 -10.17
C THR A 33 -0.53 24.25 -10.31
N ALA A 34 -1.30 23.74 -9.35
CA ALA A 34 -1.77 22.35 -9.36
C ALA A 34 -2.64 22.03 -10.59
N GLN A 35 -3.46 22.99 -11.05
CA GLN A 35 -4.29 22.84 -12.25
C GLN A 35 -3.45 22.73 -13.54
N GLU A 36 -2.29 23.32 -13.55
CA GLU A 36 -1.33 23.24 -14.66
C GLU A 36 -0.51 21.96 -14.60
N ALA A 37 -0.27 21.43 -13.40
CA ALA A 37 0.45 20.17 -13.21
C ALA A 37 -0.27 18.96 -13.82
N ASP A 38 -1.60 18.95 -13.78
CA ASP A 38 -2.41 17.89 -14.39
C ASP A 38 -2.29 17.86 -15.92
N LYS A 39 -1.83 18.97 -16.52
CA LYS A 39 -1.57 19.09 -17.97
C LYS A 39 -0.20 18.58 -18.39
N LEU A 40 0.70 18.30 -17.44
CA LEU A 40 2.02 17.75 -17.76
C LEU A 40 1.87 16.32 -18.29
N PRO A 41 2.24 16.01 -19.53
CA PRO A 41 2.14 14.65 -20.08
C PRO A 41 3.08 13.68 -19.36
N ASN A 42 4.21 14.19 -18.89
CA ASN A 42 5.25 13.48 -18.13
C ASN A 42 5.90 14.46 -17.14
N ALA A 43 6.96 14.02 -16.45
CA ALA A 43 7.76 14.91 -15.63
C ALA A 43 8.39 16.05 -16.50
N ALA A 44 8.42 17.26 -15.96
CA ALA A 44 9.17 18.36 -16.55
C ALA A 44 10.57 18.39 -15.91
N LEU A 45 11.59 18.51 -16.76
CA LEU A 45 12.98 18.68 -16.34
C LEU A 45 13.35 20.15 -16.44
N VAL A 46 13.89 20.70 -15.38
CA VAL A 46 14.28 22.12 -15.28
C VAL A 46 15.75 22.19 -14.91
N ASP A 47 16.61 22.47 -15.87
CA ASP A 47 18.02 22.72 -15.62
C ASP A 47 18.23 24.23 -15.39
N MET A 48 18.81 24.55 -14.26
CA MET A 48 18.96 25.93 -13.78
C MET A 48 20.45 26.23 -13.51
N LYS A 49 20.93 27.36 -14.02
CA LYS A 49 22.25 27.86 -13.67
C LYS A 49 22.07 29.19 -12.92
N LEU A 50 22.35 29.14 -11.63
CA LEU A 50 22.23 30.29 -10.75
C LEU A 50 23.57 31.03 -10.68
N SER A 51 23.58 32.27 -11.12
CA SER A 51 24.76 33.14 -11.07
C SER A 51 24.93 33.76 -9.68
N PRO A 52 26.15 34.08 -9.24
CA PRO A 52 26.42 34.76 -7.96
C PRO A 52 25.72 36.11 -7.82
N GLU A 53 25.45 36.77 -8.96
CA GLU A 53 24.77 38.09 -9.04
C GLU A 53 23.23 37.98 -8.97
N GLY A 54 22.67 36.76 -8.85
CA GLY A 54 21.24 36.52 -8.74
C GLY A 54 20.53 36.29 -10.07
N GLY A 55 21.24 36.26 -11.20
CA GLY A 55 20.70 35.86 -12.51
C GLY A 55 20.45 34.35 -12.59
N LEU A 56 19.45 33.95 -13.35
CA LEU A 56 19.06 32.54 -13.52
C LEU A 56 18.92 32.22 -15.01
N ASP A 57 19.71 31.26 -15.50
CA ASP A 57 19.50 30.63 -16.79
C ASP A 57 18.65 29.39 -16.59
N VAL A 58 17.55 29.30 -17.30
CA VAL A 58 16.60 28.16 -17.21
C VAL A 58 16.51 27.46 -18.55
N ASN A 59 16.76 26.17 -18.54
CA ASN A 59 16.43 25.25 -19.63
C ASN A 59 15.34 24.30 -19.12
N LEU A 60 14.12 24.45 -19.62
CA LEU A 60 12.97 23.67 -19.24
C LEU A 60 12.56 22.73 -20.36
N LYS A 61 12.51 21.43 -20.09
CA LYS A 61 12.10 20.38 -21.02
C LYS A 61 10.78 19.75 -20.58
N ILE A 62 9.77 19.82 -21.45
CA ILE A 62 8.44 19.23 -21.23
C ILE A 62 8.14 18.34 -22.45
N GLY A 63 8.27 17.02 -22.27
CA GLY A 63 8.16 16.09 -23.40
C GLY A 63 9.20 16.36 -24.49
N LEU A 64 8.75 16.79 -25.67
CA LEU A 64 9.61 17.16 -26.80
C LEU A 64 9.92 18.67 -26.90
N ASN A 65 9.24 19.46 -26.11
CA ASN A 65 9.39 20.92 -26.16
C ASN A 65 10.49 21.37 -25.18
N GLU A 66 11.36 22.27 -25.65
CA GLU A 66 12.45 22.85 -24.89
C GLU A 66 12.31 24.37 -24.87
N TYR A 67 12.37 24.97 -23.66
CA TYR A 67 12.24 26.38 -23.41
C TYR A 67 13.51 26.89 -22.74
N ASN A 68 14.24 27.76 -23.41
CA ASN A 68 15.46 28.37 -22.89
C ASN A 68 15.23 29.86 -22.60
N LYS A 69 15.50 30.29 -21.37
CA LYS A 69 15.36 31.71 -20.99
C LYS A 69 16.37 32.13 -19.93
N HIS A 70 16.88 33.31 -20.11
CA HIS A 70 17.70 34.01 -19.12
C HIS A 70 16.86 35.01 -18.34
N PHE A 71 17.07 35.08 -17.03
CA PHE A 71 16.46 36.05 -16.14
C PHE A 71 17.55 36.78 -15.34
N ASP A 72 17.56 38.10 -15.40
CA ASP A 72 18.55 38.92 -14.67
C ASP A 72 18.29 38.93 -13.15
N LYS A 73 17.02 38.78 -12.75
CA LYS A 73 16.60 38.83 -11.34
C LYS A 73 15.45 37.85 -11.05
N LEU A 74 15.40 37.37 -9.81
CA LEU A 74 14.29 36.60 -9.26
C LEU A 74 13.46 37.46 -8.29
N PRO A 75 12.13 37.27 -8.16
CA PRO A 75 11.33 36.21 -8.78
C PRO A 75 11.07 36.41 -10.28
N ALA A 76 11.00 35.32 -11.03
CA ALA A 76 10.76 35.30 -12.46
C ALA A 76 9.71 34.27 -12.85
N VAL A 77 9.10 34.45 -14.02
CA VAL A 77 8.08 33.52 -14.55
C VAL A 77 8.36 33.17 -16.01
N LEU A 78 8.14 31.91 -16.33
CA LEU A 78 8.28 31.35 -17.67
C LEU A 78 6.94 30.75 -18.11
N PRO A 79 6.19 31.41 -19.00
CA PRO A 79 4.98 30.82 -19.56
C PRO A 79 5.34 29.72 -20.55
N THR A 80 4.61 28.60 -20.48
CA THR A 80 4.75 27.43 -21.36
C THR A 80 3.38 26.89 -21.74
N ASP A 81 3.32 25.96 -22.69
CA ASP A 81 2.06 25.33 -23.11
C ASP A 81 1.42 24.48 -21.99
N ALA A 82 2.22 24.00 -21.02
CA ALA A 82 1.74 23.21 -19.88
C ALA A 82 1.40 24.06 -18.66
N GLY A 83 1.66 25.37 -18.69
CA GLY A 83 1.41 26.30 -17.59
C GLY A 83 2.56 27.28 -17.35
N THR A 84 2.43 28.08 -16.31
CA THR A 84 3.41 29.11 -15.97
C THR A 84 4.31 28.65 -14.84
N PHE A 85 5.58 28.46 -15.15
CA PHE A 85 6.61 28.12 -14.16
C PHE A 85 7.11 29.39 -13.50
N GLY A 86 7.01 29.45 -12.18
CA GLY A 86 7.57 30.51 -11.35
C GLY A 86 8.89 30.07 -10.71
N PHE A 87 9.85 30.97 -10.65
CA PHE A 87 11.15 30.76 -10.02
C PHE A 87 11.32 31.79 -8.93
N THR A 88 11.59 31.35 -7.70
CA THR A 88 11.81 32.25 -6.56
C THR A 88 13.05 31.81 -5.78
N LEU A 89 13.74 32.77 -5.19
CA LEU A 89 14.82 32.46 -4.25
C LEU A 89 14.24 32.10 -2.88
N LYS A 90 14.90 31.20 -2.20
CA LYS A 90 14.52 30.84 -0.83
C LYS A 90 14.93 31.98 0.12
N ASP A 91 14.05 32.32 1.09
CA ASP A 91 14.20 33.43 2.03
C ASP A 91 15.48 33.46 2.89
N SER A 92 16.29 32.41 2.86
CA SER A 92 17.59 32.38 3.56
C SER A 92 18.72 33.17 2.86
N LEU A 93 18.38 33.85 1.78
CA LEU A 93 19.32 34.67 1.01
C LEU A 93 19.12 36.16 1.38
N SER A 94 19.96 36.66 2.25
CA SER A 94 19.95 38.05 2.68
C SER A 94 20.45 38.99 1.52
N ASN A 95 19.65 40.01 1.19
CA ASN A 95 20.00 41.12 0.30
C ASN A 95 20.37 40.78 -1.15
N GLY A 96 19.77 39.75 -1.76
CA GLY A 96 20.00 39.45 -3.18
C GLY A 96 21.40 38.92 -3.51
N LYS A 97 22.24 38.69 -2.51
CA LYS A 97 23.53 38.00 -2.63
C LYS A 97 23.43 36.64 -1.93
N ILE A 98 23.78 35.60 -2.65
CA ILE A 98 23.92 34.26 -2.12
C ILE A 98 25.14 34.31 -1.19
N VAL A 99 24.88 34.34 0.13
CA VAL A 99 25.95 34.43 1.14
C VAL A 99 26.85 33.21 1.01
N GLY A 100 28.10 33.44 0.57
CA GLY A 100 29.16 32.42 0.54
C GLY A 100 29.40 31.72 -0.79
N GLN A 101 28.80 32.14 -1.91
CA GLN A 101 29.05 31.54 -3.22
C GLN A 101 29.77 32.50 -4.19
N SER A 102 30.99 32.11 -4.58
CA SER A 102 31.78 32.79 -5.62
C SER A 102 31.64 32.11 -7.01
N ALA A 103 30.86 31.04 -7.14
CA ALA A 103 30.76 30.26 -8.37
C ALA A 103 29.30 30.09 -8.82
N VAL A 104 29.14 29.92 -10.12
CA VAL A 104 27.85 29.51 -10.73
C VAL A 104 27.44 28.14 -10.18
N ARG A 105 26.17 27.97 -9.85
CA ARG A 105 25.63 26.71 -9.34
C ARG A 105 24.68 26.09 -10.36
N ASN A 106 24.97 24.87 -10.75
CA ASN A 106 24.11 24.11 -11.65
C ASN A 106 23.14 23.26 -10.81
N ILE A 107 21.84 23.48 -10.99
CA ILE A 107 20.78 22.81 -10.25
C ILE A 107 19.80 22.24 -11.25
N SER A 108 19.48 20.96 -11.15
CA SER A 108 18.37 20.41 -11.89
C SER A 108 17.16 20.16 -10.97
N ALA A 109 15.97 20.44 -11.48
CA ALA A 109 14.73 20.14 -10.80
C ALA A 109 13.85 19.24 -11.68
N VAL A 110 13.25 18.25 -11.07
CA VAL A 110 12.28 17.36 -11.72
C VAL A 110 10.91 17.64 -11.13
N VAL A 111 10.02 18.18 -11.96
CA VAL A 111 8.62 18.46 -11.59
C VAL A 111 7.77 17.29 -12.03
N SER A 112 7.19 16.58 -11.09
CA SER A 112 6.45 15.34 -11.36
C SER A 112 5.01 15.44 -10.92
N GLN A 113 4.13 14.69 -11.59
CA GLN A 113 2.74 14.55 -11.16
C GLN A 113 2.68 13.83 -9.82
N PRO A 114 1.93 14.37 -8.83
CA PRO A 114 1.85 13.81 -7.48
C PRO A 114 1.37 12.35 -7.45
N PHE A 115 0.44 11.99 -8.34
CA PHE A 115 -0.11 10.64 -8.41
C PHE A 115 0.92 9.58 -8.83
N GLY A 116 1.75 9.89 -9.83
CA GLY A 116 2.82 9.00 -10.28
C GLY A 116 3.86 8.78 -9.18
N VAL A 117 4.23 9.85 -8.49
CA VAL A 117 5.17 9.79 -7.37
C VAL A 117 4.58 9.02 -6.19
N ALA A 118 3.29 9.25 -5.86
CA ALA A 118 2.62 8.52 -4.79
C ALA A 118 2.58 7.01 -5.06
N LYS A 119 2.35 6.59 -6.32
CA LYS A 119 2.48 5.17 -6.72
C LYS A 119 3.90 4.64 -6.51
N GLY A 120 4.92 5.41 -6.87
CA GLY A 120 6.31 5.04 -6.62
C GLY A 120 6.59 4.79 -5.14
N TYR A 121 6.13 5.69 -4.27
CA TYR A 121 6.23 5.49 -2.82
C TYR A 121 5.42 4.30 -2.32
N GLN A 122 4.25 4.05 -2.87
CA GLN A 122 3.42 2.89 -2.52
C GLN A 122 4.16 1.57 -2.81
N TRP A 123 4.88 1.47 -3.93
CA TRP A 123 5.67 0.29 -4.29
C TRP A 123 6.96 0.15 -3.45
N ALA A 124 7.53 1.27 -3.03
CA ALA A 124 8.75 1.30 -2.23
C ALA A 124 8.49 1.12 -0.72
N LEU A 125 7.22 1.28 -0.29
CA LEU A 125 6.82 1.16 1.10
C LEU A 125 6.56 -0.30 1.45
N GLU A 126 7.23 -0.81 2.46
CA GLU A 126 7.03 -2.13 3.02
C GLU A 126 6.45 -2.01 4.42
N ILE A 127 5.38 -2.73 4.68
CA ILE A 127 4.71 -2.78 5.99
C ILE A 127 4.62 -4.24 6.41
N ALA A 128 5.32 -4.60 7.46
CA ALA A 128 5.34 -5.95 7.98
C ALA A 128 5.01 -5.98 9.49
N PRO A 129 4.19 -6.91 9.96
CA PRO A 129 3.98 -7.08 11.39
C PRO A 129 5.25 -7.62 12.05
N THR A 130 5.57 -7.14 13.25
CA THR A 130 6.74 -7.60 14.01
C THR A 130 6.61 -9.08 14.38
N SER A 131 5.40 -9.55 14.66
CA SER A 131 5.07 -10.96 14.84
C SER A 131 3.59 -11.23 14.55
N LYS A 132 3.22 -12.51 14.42
CA LYS A 132 1.82 -12.93 14.14
C LYS A 132 0.83 -12.59 15.27
N THR A 133 1.31 -12.32 16.47
CA THR A 133 0.50 -12.13 17.68
C THR A 133 0.48 -10.69 18.17
N THR A 134 1.24 -9.78 17.55
CA THR A 134 1.34 -8.37 17.97
C THR A 134 0.61 -7.44 17.03
N SER A 135 0.08 -6.34 17.56
CA SER A 135 -0.47 -5.23 16.79
C SER A 135 0.60 -4.19 16.38
N VAL A 136 1.87 -4.56 16.50
CA VAL A 136 3.00 -3.70 16.12
C VAL A 136 3.43 -4.03 14.70
N ALA A 137 3.51 -3.01 13.85
CA ALA A 137 4.01 -3.12 12.48
C ALA A 137 5.25 -2.26 12.30
N VAL A 138 6.20 -2.79 11.56
CA VAL A 138 7.38 -2.05 11.08
C VAL A 138 7.04 -1.50 9.70
N VAL A 139 7.24 -0.19 9.56
CA VAL A 139 7.08 0.53 8.30
C VAL A 139 8.47 0.89 7.79
N SER A 140 8.86 0.34 6.66
CA SER A 140 10.16 0.60 6.03
C SER A 140 9.99 1.21 4.64
N LEU A 141 10.91 2.10 4.29
CA LEU A 141 10.93 2.78 3.01
C LEU A 141 12.36 2.89 2.49
N MET A 142 12.60 2.38 1.29
CA MET A 142 13.85 2.61 0.60
C MET A 142 13.83 3.98 -0.09
N ASN A 143 14.74 4.85 0.30
CA ASN A 143 14.87 6.18 -0.30
C ASN A 143 16.34 6.57 -0.45
N THR A 144 16.66 7.37 -1.47
CA THR A 144 18.01 7.90 -1.68
C THR A 144 18.37 8.99 -0.69
N ASN A 145 17.37 9.72 -0.19
CA ASN A 145 17.53 10.78 0.80
C ASN A 145 16.88 10.36 2.14
N ILE A 146 17.69 10.20 3.16
CA ILE A 146 17.27 9.75 4.49
C ILE A 146 16.21 10.70 5.09
N GLN A 147 16.49 12.00 5.07
CA GLN A 147 15.58 13.00 5.66
C GLN A 147 14.22 13.03 4.97
N ARG A 148 14.20 12.87 3.63
CA ARG A 148 12.95 12.76 2.89
C ARG A 148 12.19 11.49 3.28
N GLY A 149 12.88 10.34 3.43
CA GLY A 149 12.27 9.09 3.87
C GLY A 149 11.62 9.22 5.24
N GLN A 150 12.33 9.83 6.19
CA GLN A 150 11.83 10.10 7.55
C GLN A 150 10.61 11.04 7.53
N ASP A 151 10.71 12.17 6.82
CA ASP A 151 9.61 13.12 6.69
C ASP A 151 8.38 12.50 6.03
N PHE A 152 8.59 11.61 5.03
CA PHE A 152 7.51 10.89 4.36
C PHE A 152 6.79 9.94 5.32
N ILE A 153 7.53 9.11 6.07
CA ILE A 153 6.93 8.16 7.02
C ILE A 153 6.18 8.92 8.12
N ASN A 154 6.77 9.97 8.69
CA ASN A 154 6.10 10.80 9.70
C ASN A 154 4.81 11.42 9.15
N LYS A 155 4.85 11.95 7.93
CA LYS A 155 3.67 12.55 7.30
C LYS A 155 2.62 11.51 6.90
N LEU A 156 3.04 10.34 6.49
CA LEU A 156 2.14 9.21 6.23
C LEU A 156 1.37 8.82 7.50
N MET A 157 2.06 8.71 8.63
CA MET A 157 1.45 8.37 9.91
C MET A 157 0.49 9.47 10.40
N GLU A 158 0.88 10.75 10.26
CA GLU A 158 -0.01 11.89 10.55
C GLU A 158 -1.29 11.84 9.71
N MET A 159 -1.14 11.61 8.39
CA MET A 159 -2.28 11.54 7.47
C MET A 159 -3.16 10.31 7.73
N TYR A 160 -2.55 9.17 8.05
CA TYR A 160 -3.27 7.97 8.43
C TYR A 160 -4.14 8.22 9.67
N ASN A 161 -3.56 8.76 10.75
CA ASN A 161 -4.30 9.06 11.97
C ASN A 161 -5.39 10.10 11.73
N ARG A 162 -5.09 11.18 10.99
CA ARG A 162 -6.06 12.21 10.65
C ARG A 162 -7.25 11.64 9.85
N ASN A 163 -6.96 10.80 8.86
CA ASN A 163 -7.98 10.17 8.04
C ASN A 163 -8.87 9.25 8.88
N THR A 164 -8.24 8.37 9.68
CA THR A 164 -8.98 7.43 10.54
C THR A 164 -9.85 8.17 11.57
N ASN A 165 -9.34 9.27 12.14
CA ASN A 165 -10.15 10.09 13.06
C ASN A 165 -11.31 10.77 12.33
N ASN A 166 -11.09 11.29 11.13
CA ASN A 166 -12.17 11.86 10.33
C ASN A 166 -13.26 10.83 9.99
N ASP A 167 -12.84 9.61 9.64
CA ASP A 167 -13.77 8.53 9.29
C ASP A 167 -14.61 8.11 10.52
N LYS A 168 -13.98 7.99 11.70
CA LYS A 168 -14.70 7.73 12.97
C LYS A 168 -15.68 8.87 13.33
N ASN A 169 -15.23 10.11 13.14
CA ASN A 169 -16.06 11.27 13.43
C ASN A 169 -17.27 11.34 12.49
N GLU A 170 -17.14 10.93 11.24
CA GLU A 170 -18.27 10.89 10.31
C GLU A 170 -19.36 9.94 10.80
N VAL A 171 -19.00 8.72 11.24
CA VAL A 171 -19.97 7.76 11.82
C VAL A 171 -20.64 8.33 13.07
N ALA A 172 -19.83 8.88 13.98
CA ALA A 172 -20.37 9.47 15.23
C ALA A 172 -21.29 10.66 14.96
N GLU A 173 -20.96 11.48 13.96
CA GLU A 173 -21.80 12.63 13.57
C GLU A 173 -23.14 12.18 12.98
N LYS A 174 -23.15 11.20 12.09
CA LYS A 174 -24.38 10.61 11.54
C LYS A 174 -25.24 9.96 12.65
N THR A 175 -24.60 9.30 13.60
CA THR A 175 -25.28 8.75 14.78
C THR A 175 -25.88 9.87 15.63
N ARG A 176 -25.17 10.97 15.84
CA ARG A 176 -25.66 12.15 16.57
C ARG A 176 -26.89 12.77 15.90
N GLU A 177 -26.82 12.97 14.59
CA GLU A 177 -27.95 13.50 13.81
C GLU A 177 -29.18 12.61 13.96
N PHE A 178 -29.02 11.31 13.81
CA PHE A 178 -30.11 10.35 13.97
C PHE A 178 -30.72 10.36 15.36
N ILE A 179 -29.90 10.31 16.39
CA ILE A 179 -30.39 10.35 17.80
C ILE A 179 -31.12 11.65 18.09
N ASN A 180 -30.60 12.80 17.62
CA ASN A 180 -31.25 14.08 17.83
C ASN A 180 -32.63 14.14 17.16
N GLU A 181 -32.76 13.61 15.94
CA GLU A 181 -34.05 13.52 15.25
C GLU A 181 -35.03 12.63 16.05
N ARG A 182 -34.55 11.48 16.59
CA ARG A 182 -35.39 10.59 17.41
C ARG A 182 -35.80 11.25 18.75
N ILE A 183 -34.90 11.96 19.39
CA ILE A 183 -35.19 12.69 20.61
C ILE A 183 -36.33 13.70 20.36
N LYS A 184 -36.24 14.45 19.23
CA LYS A 184 -37.28 15.41 18.89
C LYS A 184 -38.64 14.75 18.70
N ILE A 185 -38.71 13.62 18.02
CA ILE A 185 -39.95 12.86 17.78
C ILE A 185 -40.51 12.35 19.13
N ILE A 186 -39.66 11.78 19.99
CA ILE A 186 -40.13 11.26 21.31
C ILE A 186 -40.56 12.39 22.22
N ASP A 187 -39.89 13.55 22.20
CA ASP A 187 -40.25 14.73 22.98
C ASP A 187 -41.65 15.24 22.57
N GLU A 188 -41.94 15.35 21.29
CA GLU A 188 -43.26 15.72 20.77
C GLU A 188 -44.33 14.68 21.16
N GLU A 189 -44.01 13.39 21.08
CA GLU A 189 -44.93 12.32 21.48
C GLU A 189 -45.14 12.28 22.98
N LEU A 190 -44.12 12.55 23.80
CA LEU A 190 -44.21 12.63 25.25
C LEU A 190 -45.11 13.81 25.64
N GLY A 191 -44.83 15.02 25.11
CA GLY A 191 -45.66 16.18 25.35
C GLY A 191 -47.14 15.94 25.01
N THR A 192 -47.41 15.34 23.80
CA THR A 192 -48.79 14.98 23.44
C THR A 192 -49.43 13.99 24.41
N THR A 193 -48.64 13.10 25.02
CA THR A 193 -49.13 12.11 25.98
C THR A 193 -49.38 12.77 27.36
N GLU A 194 -48.51 13.68 27.74
CA GLU A 194 -48.67 14.48 28.96
C GLU A 194 -49.90 15.37 28.89
N ASP A 195 -50.13 16.05 27.76
CA ASP A 195 -51.35 16.82 27.53
C ASP A 195 -52.62 15.95 27.64
N LYS A 196 -52.59 14.75 27.08
CA LYS A 196 -53.70 13.77 27.18
C LYS A 196 -53.92 13.35 28.63
N LEU A 197 -52.85 13.12 29.37
CA LEU A 197 -52.92 12.73 30.78
C LEU A 197 -53.49 13.86 31.63
N GLU A 198 -53.06 15.13 31.39
CA GLU A 198 -53.57 16.30 32.04
C GLU A 198 -55.09 16.53 31.76
N ALA A 199 -55.45 16.49 30.45
CA ALA A 199 -56.81 16.64 30.05
C ALA A 199 -57.70 15.53 30.65
N PHE A 200 -57.21 14.30 30.69
CA PHE A 200 -57.93 13.19 31.33
C PHE A 200 -58.15 13.44 32.82
N LYS A 201 -57.09 13.82 33.58
CA LYS A 201 -57.17 14.15 35.00
C LYS A 201 -58.17 15.28 35.26
N ARG A 202 -58.11 16.35 34.43
CA ARG A 202 -59.01 17.50 34.55
C ARG A 202 -60.47 17.12 34.31
N ASN A 203 -60.74 16.32 33.25
CA ASN A 203 -62.09 15.94 32.89
C ASN A 203 -62.73 14.88 33.79
N ALA A 204 -61.90 13.99 34.33
CA ALA A 204 -62.34 12.88 35.20
C ALA A 204 -62.45 13.29 36.68
N GLY A 205 -61.92 14.44 37.07
CA GLY A 205 -61.97 14.90 38.47
C GLY A 205 -61.25 14.01 39.49
N LEU A 206 -60.27 13.24 39.01
CA LEU A 206 -59.63 12.19 39.78
C LEU A 206 -58.43 12.72 40.58
N THR A 207 -58.56 12.69 41.90
CA THR A 207 -57.45 12.99 42.81
C THR A 207 -56.83 11.78 43.49
N ASP A 208 -57.55 10.62 43.57
CA ASP A 208 -56.99 9.37 44.14
C ASP A 208 -57.81 8.15 43.69
N ILE A 209 -57.12 7.13 43.23
CA ILE A 209 -57.73 5.85 42.79
C ILE A 209 -56.99 4.72 43.50
N SER A 210 -57.69 4.12 44.44
CA SER A 210 -57.15 3.20 45.42
C SER A 210 -56.68 1.81 44.95
N SER A 211 -55.88 1.24 45.78
CA SER A 211 -54.92 0.18 45.74
C SER A 211 -55.34 -1.20 45.22
N ASP A 212 -56.60 -1.55 44.98
CA ASP A 212 -57.00 -2.91 44.46
C ASP A 212 -56.81 -3.07 42.95
N ALA A 213 -56.90 -2.02 42.22
CA ALA A 213 -56.51 -1.99 40.81
C ALA A 213 -55.00 -2.18 40.59
N GLN A 214 -54.22 -1.86 41.61
CA GLN A 214 -52.75 -1.78 41.53
C GLN A 214 -52.12 -3.16 41.32
N LEU A 215 -52.67 -4.21 41.86
CA LEU A 215 -52.15 -5.58 41.69
C LEU A 215 -52.48 -6.21 40.32
N ALA A 216 -53.67 -5.97 39.79
CA ALA A 216 -54.00 -6.37 38.41
C ALA A 216 -53.32 -5.47 37.39
N VAL A 217 -53.08 -4.22 37.73
CA VAL A 217 -52.40 -3.17 36.95
C VAL A 217 -50.91 -3.41 36.88
N SER A 218 -50.23 -3.84 37.98
CA SER A 218 -48.78 -4.06 37.96
C SER A 218 -48.38 -5.21 37.00
N GLY A 219 -49.18 -6.30 36.95
CA GLY A 219 -48.94 -7.39 35.98
C GLY A 219 -49.11 -6.96 34.53
N ASN A 220 -50.18 -6.19 34.25
CA ASN A 220 -50.37 -5.64 32.90
C ASN A 220 -49.37 -4.53 32.59
N ALA A 221 -48.89 -3.80 33.62
CA ALA A 221 -47.87 -2.73 33.47
C ALA A 221 -46.57 -3.26 32.88
N GLU A 222 -46.11 -4.43 33.29
CA GLU A 222 -44.89 -5.03 32.80
C GLU A 222 -45.00 -5.41 31.31
N TYR A 223 -46.13 -5.97 30.90
CA TYR A 223 -46.32 -6.35 29.49
C TYR A 223 -46.46 -5.15 28.56
N GLU A 224 -47.15 -4.11 29.02
CA GLU A 224 -47.23 -2.90 28.24
C GLU A 224 -45.89 -2.15 28.16
N ARG A 225 -45.07 -2.17 29.20
CA ARG A 225 -43.70 -1.66 29.13
C ARG A 225 -42.89 -2.40 28.12
N LYS A 226 -42.89 -3.74 28.17
CA LYS A 226 -42.20 -4.60 27.18
C LYS A 226 -42.74 -4.38 25.74
N ARG A 227 -44.04 -4.17 25.61
CA ARG A 227 -44.69 -3.89 24.33
C ARG A 227 -44.21 -2.56 23.72
N VAL A 228 -44.09 -1.51 24.48
CA VAL A 228 -43.60 -0.22 23.97
C VAL A 228 -42.10 -0.24 23.76
N GLU A 229 -41.35 -0.88 24.64
CA GLU A 229 -39.91 -1.11 24.41
C GLU A 229 -39.69 -1.86 23.10
N ASN A 230 -40.43 -2.97 22.88
CA ASN A 230 -40.39 -3.69 21.61
C ASN A 230 -40.87 -2.83 20.43
N GLY A 231 -41.92 -2.00 20.64
CA GLY A 231 -42.40 -1.04 19.64
C GLY A 231 -41.34 -0.02 19.23
N THR A 232 -40.54 0.41 20.18
CA THR A 232 -39.41 1.32 19.92
C THR A 232 -38.33 0.64 19.07
N GLN A 233 -37.96 -0.60 19.46
CA GLN A 233 -37.01 -1.38 18.68
C GLN A 233 -37.52 -1.56 17.22
N ILE A 234 -38.81 -1.85 17.04
CA ILE A 234 -39.47 -1.92 15.72
C ILE A 234 -39.31 -0.61 14.95
N ASN A 235 -39.54 0.52 15.59
CA ASN A 235 -39.43 1.83 14.93
C ASN A 235 -37.96 2.15 14.56
N LEU A 236 -37.01 1.89 15.46
CA LEU A 236 -35.58 2.06 15.19
C LEU A 236 -35.15 1.19 13.98
N VAL A 237 -35.55 -0.08 13.97
CA VAL A 237 -35.24 -0.99 12.85
C VAL A 237 -35.92 -0.56 11.55
N ARG A 238 -37.18 -0.04 11.61
CA ARG A 238 -37.87 0.51 10.44
C ARG A 238 -37.19 1.78 9.90
N ASP A 239 -36.74 2.66 10.77
CA ASP A 239 -36.07 3.88 10.36
C ASP A 239 -34.71 3.55 9.74
N LEU A 240 -33.98 2.56 10.28
CA LEU A 240 -32.82 2.00 9.63
C LEU A 240 -33.16 1.41 8.25
N ASN A 241 -34.25 0.68 8.15
CA ASN A 241 -34.70 0.10 6.87
C ASN A 241 -35.00 1.20 5.85
N LYS A 242 -35.66 2.28 6.25
CA LYS A 242 -35.90 3.45 5.40
C LYS A 242 -34.58 4.10 4.97
N TYR A 243 -33.66 4.26 5.92
CA TYR A 243 -32.37 4.90 5.68
C TYR A 243 -31.53 4.14 4.66
N ILE A 244 -31.39 2.81 4.84
CA ILE A 244 -30.59 1.96 3.93
C ILE A 244 -31.23 1.81 2.53
N ASN A 245 -32.56 1.94 2.45
CA ASN A 245 -33.32 1.87 1.19
C ASN A 245 -33.43 3.20 0.45
N ASN A 246 -33.05 4.31 1.08
CA ASN A 246 -33.07 5.62 0.44
C ASN A 246 -31.92 5.70 -0.60
N PRO A 247 -32.23 5.95 -1.89
CA PRO A 247 -31.20 6.07 -2.93
C PRO A 247 -30.15 7.14 -2.64
N SER A 248 -30.53 8.22 -1.94
CA SER A 248 -29.61 9.29 -1.56
C SER A 248 -28.52 8.84 -0.57
N ASN A 249 -28.73 7.70 0.11
CA ASN A 249 -27.81 7.16 1.12
C ASN A 249 -27.04 5.92 0.60
N GLU A 250 -26.90 5.76 -0.73
CA GLU A 250 -26.35 4.52 -1.30
C GLU A 250 -24.95 4.19 -0.81
N TYR A 251 -24.11 5.21 -0.61
CA TYR A 251 -22.73 5.08 -0.12
C TYR A 251 -22.50 5.90 1.15
N GLU A 252 -23.56 6.07 1.96
CA GLU A 252 -23.46 6.71 3.25
C GLU A 252 -23.30 5.67 4.38
N VAL A 253 -22.65 6.09 5.47
CA VAL A 253 -22.55 5.27 6.67
C VAL A 253 -23.91 5.16 7.34
N LEU A 254 -24.21 3.98 7.87
CA LEU A 254 -25.40 3.75 8.65
C LEU A 254 -25.19 4.22 10.07
N PRO A 255 -26.22 4.81 10.72
CA PRO A 255 -26.15 5.12 12.13
C PRO A 255 -25.84 3.85 12.94
N SER A 256 -24.83 3.91 13.78
CA SER A 256 -24.46 2.86 14.73
C SER A 256 -24.75 3.29 16.16
N ASN A 257 -24.82 2.33 17.07
CA ASN A 257 -25.05 2.60 18.51
C ASN A 257 -26.35 3.39 18.81
N ILE A 258 -27.41 3.14 18.02
CA ILE A 258 -28.72 3.80 18.20
C ILE A 258 -29.61 3.14 19.25
N GLY A 259 -29.06 2.23 20.08
CA GLY A 259 -29.80 1.54 21.13
C GLY A 259 -30.56 0.30 20.67
N LEU A 260 -30.15 -0.34 19.58
CA LEU A 260 -30.65 -1.64 19.17
C LEU A 260 -30.20 -2.71 20.16
N SER A 261 -31.15 -3.60 20.50
CA SER A 261 -30.87 -4.74 21.38
C SER A 261 -30.21 -5.91 20.65
N ASP A 262 -30.22 -5.92 19.34
CA ASP A 262 -29.65 -6.98 18.49
C ASP A 262 -28.17 -6.69 18.18
N ASN A 263 -27.28 -7.37 18.91
CA ASN A 263 -25.82 -7.27 18.71
C ASN A 263 -25.39 -7.81 17.33
N GLY A 264 -26.13 -8.76 16.78
CA GLY A 264 -25.83 -9.33 15.45
C GLY A 264 -26.03 -8.29 14.35
N LEU A 265 -27.14 -7.57 14.39
CA LEU A 265 -27.43 -6.49 13.46
C LEU A 265 -26.42 -5.35 13.60
N THR A 266 -26.13 -4.95 14.84
CA THR A 266 -25.12 -3.89 15.11
C THR A 266 -23.77 -4.24 14.53
N THR A 267 -23.28 -5.46 14.74
CA THR A 267 -22.01 -5.95 14.16
C THR A 267 -22.00 -5.91 12.63
N GLN A 268 -23.12 -6.23 11.99
CA GLN A 268 -23.21 -6.17 10.53
C GLN A 268 -23.23 -4.73 10.01
N ILE A 269 -23.87 -3.82 10.74
CA ILE A 269 -23.86 -2.37 10.43
C ILE A 269 -22.44 -1.83 10.53
N ASP A 270 -21.72 -2.15 11.58
CA ASP A 270 -20.33 -1.70 11.77
C ASP A 270 -19.45 -2.19 10.63
N ARG A 271 -19.59 -3.46 10.24
CA ARG A 271 -18.84 -4.01 9.12
C ARG A 271 -19.20 -3.40 7.76
N TYR A 272 -20.47 -3.05 7.55
CA TYR A 272 -20.88 -2.27 6.39
C TYR A 272 -20.23 -0.88 6.40
N ASN A 273 -20.27 -0.19 7.55
CA ASN A 273 -19.66 1.13 7.72
C ASN A 273 -18.15 1.11 7.45
N GLU A 274 -17.45 0.09 7.92
CA GLU A 274 -16.01 -0.10 7.60
C GLU A 274 -15.78 -0.13 6.08
N LEU A 275 -16.58 -0.88 5.33
CA LEU A 275 -16.45 -0.95 3.87
C LEU A 275 -16.76 0.39 3.20
N ILE A 276 -17.78 1.12 3.65
CA ILE A 276 -18.11 2.45 3.13
C ILE A 276 -16.97 3.45 3.39
N ILE A 277 -16.43 3.45 4.59
CA ILE A 277 -15.30 4.30 4.99
C ILE A 277 -14.07 3.97 4.12
N GLU A 278 -13.80 2.68 3.92
CA GLU A 278 -12.70 2.23 3.05
C GLU A 278 -12.89 2.71 1.60
N ARG A 279 -14.12 2.60 1.09
CA ARG A 279 -14.47 3.13 -0.25
C ARG A 279 -14.21 4.64 -0.34
N LYS A 280 -14.71 5.40 0.62
CA LYS A 280 -14.51 6.87 0.68
C LYS A 280 -13.02 7.22 0.77
N ARG A 281 -12.25 6.42 1.51
CA ARG A 281 -10.79 6.59 1.61
C ARG A 281 -10.10 6.36 0.27
N LEU A 282 -10.45 5.27 -0.42
CA LEU A 282 -9.86 4.96 -1.74
C LEU A 282 -10.27 5.97 -2.81
N LEU A 283 -11.49 6.50 -2.77
CA LEU A 283 -11.95 7.53 -3.70
C LEU A 283 -11.23 8.88 -3.55
N ARG A 284 -10.60 9.15 -2.40
CA ARG A 284 -9.76 10.35 -2.23
C ARG A 284 -8.49 10.31 -3.08
N THR A 285 -8.04 9.11 -3.45
CA THR A 285 -6.77 8.87 -4.14
C THR A 285 -6.94 8.16 -5.48
N SER A 286 -8.16 7.79 -5.87
CA SER A 286 -8.44 7.00 -7.05
C SER A 286 -9.79 7.37 -7.69
N THR A 287 -10.04 6.87 -8.88
CA THR A 287 -11.30 7.05 -9.60
C THR A 287 -12.22 5.83 -9.41
N GLU A 288 -13.51 6.00 -9.64
CA GLU A 288 -14.50 4.93 -9.53
C GLU A 288 -14.23 3.72 -10.44
N SER A 289 -13.48 3.92 -11.52
CA SER A 289 -13.12 2.87 -12.47
C SER A 289 -11.96 1.97 -11.98
N ASN A 290 -11.36 2.27 -10.82
CA ASN A 290 -10.29 1.45 -10.26
C ASN A 290 -10.82 0.05 -9.90
N PRO A 291 -10.15 -1.04 -10.34
CA PRO A 291 -10.56 -2.41 -10.04
C PRO A 291 -10.75 -2.69 -8.54
N MET A 292 -9.96 -2.06 -7.68
CA MET A 292 -10.11 -2.20 -6.23
C MET A 292 -11.42 -1.59 -5.74
N ILE A 293 -11.83 -0.42 -6.27
CA ILE A 293 -13.09 0.22 -5.92
C ILE A 293 -14.26 -0.60 -6.47
N VAL A 294 -14.17 -1.10 -7.68
CA VAL A 294 -15.20 -1.98 -8.28
C VAL A 294 -15.40 -3.26 -7.45
N ASN A 295 -14.31 -3.87 -6.99
CA ASN A 295 -14.38 -5.04 -6.10
C ASN A 295 -14.98 -4.67 -4.74
N LEU A 296 -14.61 -3.52 -4.20
CA LEU A 296 -15.14 -3.02 -2.93
C LEU A 296 -16.63 -2.68 -3.07
N ASP A 297 -17.06 -2.08 -4.17
CA ASP A 297 -18.47 -1.81 -4.48
C ASP A 297 -19.28 -3.12 -4.56
N THR A 298 -18.68 -4.18 -5.06
CA THR A 298 -19.30 -5.50 -5.07
C THR A 298 -19.45 -6.05 -3.64
N SER A 299 -18.42 -5.89 -2.81
CA SER A 299 -18.44 -6.27 -1.40
C SER A 299 -19.44 -5.45 -0.59
N ILE A 300 -19.52 -4.14 -0.86
CA ILE A 300 -20.49 -3.23 -0.24
C ILE A 300 -21.92 -3.64 -0.62
N ARG A 301 -22.18 -3.95 -1.90
CA ARG A 301 -23.51 -4.42 -2.34
C ARG A 301 -23.90 -5.73 -1.67
N ALA A 302 -22.96 -6.69 -1.57
CA ALA A 302 -23.19 -7.96 -0.88
C ALA A 302 -23.45 -7.72 0.61
N MET A 303 -22.66 -6.87 1.27
CA MET A 303 -22.85 -6.56 2.67
C MET A 303 -24.14 -5.77 2.92
N LYS A 304 -24.50 -4.84 2.03
CA LYS A 304 -25.79 -4.14 2.05
C LYS A 304 -26.97 -5.12 2.01
N ALA A 305 -26.87 -6.13 1.15
CA ALA A 305 -27.88 -7.19 1.09
C ALA A 305 -27.97 -7.99 2.40
N ASN A 306 -26.81 -8.33 3.01
CA ASN A 306 -26.77 -9.01 4.29
C ASN A 306 -27.36 -8.16 5.42
N VAL A 307 -27.00 -6.88 5.49
CA VAL A 307 -27.57 -5.94 6.48
C VAL A 307 -29.06 -5.80 6.28
N LYS A 308 -29.56 -5.70 5.04
CA LYS A 308 -30.99 -5.68 4.76
C LYS A 308 -31.69 -6.95 5.23
N ALA A 309 -31.11 -8.11 4.91
CA ALA A 309 -31.68 -9.40 5.36
C ALA A 309 -31.69 -9.49 6.90
N ALA A 310 -30.65 -8.98 7.57
CA ALA A 310 -30.60 -8.93 9.02
C ALA A 310 -31.65 -7.96 9.59
N ILE A 311 -31.79 -6.77 9.00
CA ILE A 311 -32.85 -5.80 9.36
C ILE A 311 -34.23 -6.44 9.24
N ASP A 312 -34.50 -7.10 8.11
CA ASP A 312 -35.78 -7.77 7.86
C ASP A 312 -36.00 -8.93 8.85
N GLY A 313 -34.96 -9.73 9.11
CA GLY A 313 -35.01 -10.82 10.10
C GLY A 313 -35.28 -10.31 11.52
N THR A 314 -34.57 -9.27 11.95
CA THR A 314 -34.76 -8.62 13.25
C THR A 314 -36.16 -8.03 13.33
N LEU A 315 -36.62 -7.35 12.27
CA LEU A 315 -37.97 -6.76 12.23
C LEU A 315 -39.06 -7.85 12.36
N GLN A 316 -38.90 -8.96 11.64
CA GLN A 316 -39.83 -10.10 11.77
C GLN A 316 -39.82 -10.68 13.18
N GLY A 317 -38.65 -10.89 13.79
CA GLY A 317 -38.51 -11.35 15.17
C GLY A 317 -39.22 -10.42 16.14
N LEU A 318 -39.01 -9.13 16.04
CA LEU A 318 -39.66 -8.11 16.87
C LEU A 318 -41.19 -8.06 16.67
N LEU A 319 -41.68 -8.28 15.43
CA LEU A 319 -43.12 -8.36 15.13
C LEU A 319 -43.77 -9.63 15.74
N ILE A 320 -43.07 -10.74 15.78
CA ILE A 320 -43.53 -11.96 16.47
C ILE A 320 -43.65 -11.66 17.96
N VAL A 321 -42.60 -11.11 18.58
CA VAL A 321 -42.61 -10.71 20.00
C VAL A 321 -43.76 -9.74 20.29
N LYS A 322 -43.97 -8.74 19.37
CA LYS A 322 -45.09 -7.82 19.49
C LYS A 322 -46.44 -8.55 19.54
N ALA A 323 -46.64 -9.51 18.62
CA ALA A 323 -47.90 -10.27 18.55
C ALA A 323 -48.16 -11.04 19.84
N ASP A 324 -47.12 -11.62 20.45
CA ASP A 324 -47.23 -12.34 21.73
C ASP A 324 -47.51 -11.40 22.88
N LEU A 325 -46.82 -10.25 22.95
CA LEU A 325 -47.07 -9.21 23.96
C LEU A 325 -48.48 -8.64 23.83
N ASP A 326 -48.97 -8.40 22.61
CA ASP A 326 -50.34 -7.92 22.37
C ASP A 326 -51.39 -8.94 22.83
N ARG A 327 -51.08 -10.26 22.63
CA ARG A 327 -51.93 -11.34 23.08
C ARG A 327 -52.03 -11.43 24.59
N GLU A 328 -50.88 -11.33 25.29
CA GLU A 328 -50.85 -11.37 26.73
C GLU A 328 -51.46 -10.10 27.36
N SER A 329 -51.15 -8.90 26.81
CA SER A 329 -51.82 -7.64 27.23
C SER A 329 -53.34 -7.71 27.09
N SER A 330 -53.82 -8.33 25.96
CA SER A 330 -55.26 -8.55 25.74
C SER A 330 -55.89 -9.49 26.76
N ARG A 331 -55.14 -10.50 27.22
CA ARG A 331 -55.59 -11.42 28.29
C ARG A 331 -55.76 -10.68 29.62
N PHE A 332 -54.80 -9.80 29.99
CA PHE A 332 -54.87 -9.00 31.20
C PHE A 332 -55.96 -7.93 31.10
N SER A 333 -56.11 -7.27 29.95
CA SER A 333 -57.18 -6.30 29.69
C SER A 333 -58.58 -6.90 29.85
N ARG A 334 -58.80 -8.18 29.45
CA ARG A 334 -60.08 -8.87 29.65
C ARG A 334 -60.35 -9.13 31.14
N ARG A 335 -59.31 -9.42 31.95
CA ARG A 335 -59.43 -9.62 33.40
C ARG A 335 -59.71 -8.30 34.16
N ILE A 336 -59.26 -7.19 33.62
CA ILE A 336 -59.50 -5.85 34.16
C ILE A 336 -60.86 -5.28 33.71
N SER A 337 -61.59 -6.03 32.85
CA SER A 337 -62.82 -5.58 32.20
C SER A 337 -63.96 -5.19 33.12
N ASP A 338 -63.87 -5.58 34.40
CA ASP A 338 -64.89 -5.29 35.38
C ASP A 338 -64.62 -4.01 36.24
N ALA A 339 -63.46 -3.32 36.04
CA ALA A 339 -63.13 -2.07 36.70
C ALA A 339 -63.67 -0.86 35.93
N PRO A 340 -63.98 0.27 36.59
CA PRO A 340 -64.55 1.45 35.95
C PRO A 340 -63.68 1.93 34.77
N GLY A 341 -64.33 2.21 33.64
CA GLY A 341 -63.64 2.54 32.39
C GLY A 341 -62.66 3.73 32.42
N GLN A 342 -62.83 4.60 33.40
CA GLN A 342 -61.95 5.75 33.63
C GLN A 342 -60.57 5.39 34.18
N GLU A 343 -60.51 4.41 35.09
CA GLU A 343 -59.27 3.92 35.68
C GLU A 343 -58.34 3.28 34.62
N ARG A 344 -58.93 2.53 33.72
CA ARG A 344 -58.17 1.94 32.58
C ARG A 344 -57.52 2.98 31.67
N GLN A 345 -58.28 4.04 31.36
CA GLN A 345 -57.77 5.08 30.46
C GLN A 345 -56.62 5.85 31.15
N TYR A 346 -56.77 6.18 32.41
CA TYR A 346 -55.71 6.84 33.20
C TYR A 346 -54.42 6.01 33.24
N VAL A 347 -54.53 4.76 33.67
CA VAL A 347 -53.38 3.84 33.77
C VAL A 347 -52.72 3.58 32.42
N SER A 348 -53.51 3.48 31.34
CA SER A 348 -52.96 3.32 29.99
C SER A 348 -52.17 4.56 29.55
N ILE A 349 -52.71 5.76 29.78
CA ILE A 349 -52.05 7.02 29.41
C ILE A 349 -50.82 7.29 30.30
N ALA A 350 -50.94 7.08 31.63
CA ALA A 350 -49.84 7.27 32.56
C ALA A 350 -48.65 6.35 32.25
N ARG A 351 -48.95 5.08 31.87
CA ARG A 351 -47.94 4.14 31.45
C ARG A 351 -47.27 4.54 30.13
N GLN A 352 -48.04 5.00 29.16
CA GLN A 352 -47.46 5.50 27.90
C GLN A 352 -46.53 6.67 28.16
N GLN A 353 -46.91 7.57 29.09
CA GLN A 353 -46.09 8.69 29.53
C GLN A 353 -44.78 8.22 30.18
N GLU A 354 -44.85 7.29 31.15
CA GLU A 354 -43.68 6.72 31.83
C GLU A 354 -42.70 6.06 30.86
N ILE A 355 -43.22 5.31 29.90
CA ILE A 355 -42.40 4.61 28.94
C ILE A 355 -41.73 5.58 27.92
N LYS A 356 -42.50 6.59 27.45
CA LYS A 356 -41.93 7.60 26.59
C LYS A 356 -40.88 8.44 27.30
N ALA A 357 -41.11 8.75 28.59
CA ALA A 357 -40.11 9.41 29.44
C ALA A 357 -38.83 8.54 29.59
N GLY A 358 -38.99 7.22 29.82
CA GLY A 358 -37.88 6.30 29.89
C GLY A 358 -37.09 6.22 28.58
N LEU A 359 -37.78 6.23 27.45
CA LEU A 359 -37.14 6.26 26.10
C LEU A 359 -36.41 7.57 25.86
N TYR A 360 -37.01 8.69 26.23
CA TYR A 360 -36.35 9.98 26.11
C TYR A 360 -35.04 10.03 26.89
N LEU A 361 -35.04 9.54 28.14
CA LEU A 361 -33.85 9.45 28.97
C LEU A 361 -32.80 8.50 28.37
N MET A 362 -33.24 7.36 27.86
CA MET A 362 -32.30 6.43 27.18
C MET A 362 -31.65 7.05 25.97
N LEU A 363 -32.42 7.75 25.12
CA LEU A 363 -31.88 8.46 23.96
C LEU A 363 -30.92 9.58 24.35
N LEU A 364 -31.21 10.34 25.40
CA LEU A 364 -30.29 11.33 25.96
C LEU A 364 -28.98 10.67 26.41
N GLN A 365 -29.06 9.55 27.14
CA GLN A 365 -27.87 8.79 27.51
C GLN A 365 -27.07 8.37 26.30
N LYS A 366 -27.71 7.83 25.27
CA LYS A 366 -27.02 7.42 24.02
C LYS A 366 -26.41 8.60 23.28
N ARG A 367 -27.04 9.76 23.32
CA ARG A 367 -26.45 10.99 22.76
C ARG A 367 -25.16 11.36 23.50
N GLU A 368 -25.17 11.33 24.86
CA GLU A 368 -23.99 11.63 25.65
C GLU A 368 -22.87 10.58 25.45
N GLU A 369 -23.20 9.29 25.40
CA GLU A 369 -22.24 8.23 25.09
C GLU A 369 -21.58 8.45 23.72
N ASN A 370 -22.36 8.82 22.70
CA ASN A 370 -21.85 9.13 21.38
C ASN A 370 -20.99 10.41 21.37
N ALA A 371 -21.38 11.44 22.14
CA ALA A 371 -20.60 12.66 22.29
C ALA A 371 -19.24 12.40 22.98
N ILE A 372 -19.21 11.54 23.99
CA ILE A 372 -17.98 11.09 24.64
C ILE A 372 -17.09 10.32 23.64
N THR A 373 -17.67 9.43 22.84
CA THR A 373 -16.94 8.68 21.80
C THR A 373 -16.32 9.62 20.76
N LEU A 374 -17.06 10.64 20.33
CA LEU A 374 -16.58 11.67 19.43
C LEU A 374 -15.42 12.49 20.03
N ALA A 375 -15.55 12.87 21.29
CA ALA A 375 -14.52 13.65 22.00
C ALA A 375 -13.26 12.82 22.31
N ALA A 376 -13.42 11.50 22.51
CA ALA A 376 -12.36 10.57 22.90
C ALA A 376 -11.67 9.89 21.71
N THR A 377 -11.83 10.42 20.48
CA THR A 377 -11.16 9.82 19.30
C THR A 377 -9.64 9.83 19.48
N ALA A 378 -9.12 8.68 19.87
CA ALA A 378 -7.68 8.45 19.96
C ALA A 378 -7.11 8.05 18.60
N ASN A 379 -5.85 8.41 18.36
CA ASN A 379 -5.12 7.96 17.19
C ASN A 379 -5.04 6.43 17.15
N ASN A 380 -5.37 5.84 16.01
CA ASN A 380 -5.33 4.40 15.83
C ASN A 380 -3.90 3.85 15.79
N ALA A 381 -2.99 4.62 15.23
CA ALA A 381 -1.59 4.27 15.18
C ALA A 381 -0.77 5.22 16.04
N LYS A 382 0.02 4.63 16.94
CA LYS A 382 0.99 5.34 17.78
C LYS A 382 2.39 5.00 17.27
N ILE A 383 3.18 6.03 17.02
CA ILE A 383 4.60 5.86 16.73
C ILE A 383 5.26 5.37 18.01
N ILE A 384 5.87 4.20 17.98
CA ILE A 384 6.65 3.62 19.07
C ILE A 384 8.08 4.11 18.96
N ASP A 385 8.67 3.93 17.79
CA ASP A 385 10.01 4.40 17.45
C ASP A 385 9.94 5.39 16.29
N GLU A 386 10.66 6.49 16.41
CA GLU A 386 10.76 7.48 15.32
C GLU A 386 11.48 6.87 14.11
N PRO A 387 11.13 7.31 12.87
CA PRO A 387 11.79 6.82 11.67
C PRO A 387 13.30 7.06 11.76
N ALA A 388 14.07 5.99 11.80
CA ALA A 388 15.52 6.01 11.82
C ALA A 388 16.09 5.41 10.53
N ALA A 389 17.23 5.90 10.07
CA ALA A 389 17.95 5.29 8.97
C ALA A 389 18.80 4.13 9.47
N GLU A 390 18.84 3.04 8.74
CA GLU A 390 19.87 2.02 8.94
C GLU A 390 21.25 2.61 8.64
N GLY A 391 22.25 2.27 9.45
CA GLY A 391 23.56 2.92 9.45
C GLY A 391 24.39 2.72 8.17
N ALA A 392 23.99 1.83 7.26
CA ALA A 392 24.68 1.56 6.01
C ALA A 392 23.72 1.55 4.81
N PRO A 393 24.15 1.99 3.61
CA PRO A 393 23.35 1.90 2.40
C PRO A 393 22.96 0.46 2.09
N VAL A 394 21.67 0.23 1.80
CA VAL A 394 21.14 -1.09 1.44
C VAL A 394 21.58 -1.49 0.03
N SER A 395 21.75 -0.50 -0.85
CA SER A 395 22.21 -0.65 -2.23
C SER A 395 23.01 0.57 -2.67
N PRO A 396 24.03 0.42 -3.52
CA PRO A 396 24.59 -0.84 -4.04
C PRO A 396 25.38 -1.62 -2.98
N LYS A 397 25.37 -2.96 -3.05
CA LYS A 397 26.16 -3.82 -2.15
C LYS A 397 27.57 -4.01 -2.76
N PRO A 398 28.59 -3.25 -2.32
CA PRO A 398 29.90 -3.26 -2.97
C PRO A 398 30.55 -4.63 -2.94
N ARG A 399 30.36 -5.41 -1.88
CA ARG A 399 30.90 -6.77 -1.75
C ARG A 399 30.39 -7.71 -2.87
N ILE A 400 29.11 -7.61 -3.21
CA ILE A 400 28.49 -8.44 -4.27
C ILE A 400 29.01 -7.99 -5.63
N ILE A 401 29.11 -6.66 -5.86
CA ILE A 401 29.60 -6.09 -7.11
C ILE A 401 31.06 -6.52 -7.36
N TYR A 402 31.93 -6.41 -6.32
CA TYR A 402 33.31 -6.85 -6.42
C TYR A 402 33.42 -8.36 -6.66
N LEU A 403 32.57 -9.16 -6.03
CA LEU A 403 32.54 -10.61 -6.22
C LEU A 403 32.15 -10.96 -7.67
N ILE A 404 31.11 -10.30 -8.21
CA ILE A 404 30.70 -10.49 -9.60
C ILE A 404 31.81 -10.03 -10.56
N ALA A 405 32.41 -8.87 -10.30
CA ALA A 405 33.51 -8.36 -11.11
C ALA A 405 34.71 -9.31 -11.12
N LEU A 406 35.04 -9.90 -9.97
CA LEU A 406 36.10 -10.89 -9.84
C LEU A 406 35.77 -12.17 -10.63
N VAL A 407 34.54 -12.70 -10.46
CA VAL A 407 34.10 -13.91 -11.16
C VAL A 407 34.10 -13.70 -12.69
N VAL A 408 33.63 -12.56 -13.16
CA VAL A 408 33.65 -12.24 -14.59
C VAL A 408 35.07 -11.97 -15.08
N GLY A 409 35.85 -11.22 -14.31
CA GLY A 409 37.23 -10.86 -14.66
C GLY A 409 38.17 -12.06 -14.77
N VAL A 410 37.98 -13.08 -13.93
CA VAL A 410 38.76 -14.32 -13.97
C VAL A 410 38.11 -15.37 -14.88
N GLY A 411 36.82 -15.52 -14.78
CA GLY A 411 36.07 -16.55 -15.52
C GLY A 411 36.08 -16.36 -17.02
N LEU A 412 36.02 -15.11 -17.50
CA LEU A 412 36.01 -14.84 -18.93
C LEU A 412 37.34 -15.20 -19.61
N PRO A 413 38.53 -14.79 -19.12
CA PRO A 413 39.81 -15.22 -19.66
C PRO A 413 39.99 -16.74 -19.60
N VAL A 414 39.65 -17.38 -18.46
CA VAL A 414 39.75 -18.83 -18.31
C VAL A 414 38.86 -19.54 -19.31
N SER A 415 37.62 -19.07 -19.52
CA SER A 415 36.71 -19.64 -20.53
C SER A 415 37.27 -19.48 -21.95
N ILE A 416 37.88 -18.34 -22.26
CA ILE A 416 38.49 -18.11 -23.58
C ILE A 416 39.66 -19.06 -23.78
N ILE A 417 40.56 -19.20 -22.80
CA ILE A 417 41.72 -20.12 -22.87
C ILE A 417 41.22 -21.56 -23.03
N PHE A 418 40.18 -21.95 -22.27
CA PHE A 418 39.61 -23.30 -22.40
C PHE A 418 39.00 -23.55 -23.78
N LEU A 419 38.27 -22.57 -24.33
CA LEU A 419 37.73 -22.67 -25.69
C LEU A 419 38.82 -22.75 -26.77
N ILE A 420 39.91 -21.99 -26.62
CA ILE A 420 41.08 -22.08 -27.51
C ILE A 420 41.73 -23.45 -27.38
N GLY A 421 41.81 -23.98 -26.14
CA GLY A 421 42.34 -25.34 -25.92
C GLY A 421 41.50 -26.44 -26.58
N LEU A 422 40.17 -26.29 -26.56
CA LEU A 422 39.28 -27.24 -27.25
C LEU A 422 39.39 -27.22 -28.76
N THR A 423 39.84 -26.12 -29.37
CA THR A 423 40.03 -25.97 -30.80
C THR A 423 41.46 -26.35 -31.25
N ASN A 424 42.35 -26.64 -30.32
CA ASN A 424 43.74 -27.01 -30.65
C ASN A 424 43.81 -28.51 -30.93
N PHE A 425 43.77 -28.86 -32.21
CA PHE A 425 43.86 -30.22 -32.72
C PHE A 425 45.32 -30.67 -33.03
N LYS A 426 46.32 -29.92 -32.57
CA LYS A 426 47.70 -30.30 -32.77
C LYS A 426 48.08 -31.41 -31.82
N ILE A 427 48.75 -32.42 -32.39
CA ILE A 427 49.34 -33.51 -31.63
C ILE A 427 50.62 -32.97 -30.97
N GLU A 428 50.67 -32.93 -29.66
CA GLU A 428 51.80 -32.41 -28.86
C GLU A 428 52.65 -33.56 -28.27
N GLY A 429 52.09 -34.76 -28.21
CA GLY A 429 52.80 -35.86 -27.62
C GLY A 429 52.25 -37.25 -27.96
N ARG A 430 52.97 -38.26 -27.49
CA ARG A 430 52.61 -39.68 -27.68
C ARG A 430 51.20 -40.02 -27.17
N GLY A 431 50.82 -39.47 -26.03
CA GLY A 431 49.50 -39.71 -25.41
C GLY A 431 48.35 -39.25 -26.25
N ASP A 432 48.53 -38.26 -27.13
CA ASP A 432 47.50 -37.80 -28.04
C ASP A 432 47.31 -38.74 -29.23
N VAL A 433 48.43 -39.34 -29.69
CA VAL A 433 48.37 -40.36 -30.72
C VAL A 433 47.75 -41.65 -30.20
N GLU A 434 48.10 -42.09 -28.98
CA GLU A 434 47.51 -43.28 -28.33
C GLU A 434 45.99 -43.18 -28.15
N LYS A 435 45.45 -41.97 -27.99
CA LYS A 435 44.00 -41.75 -27.92
C LYS A 435 43.30 -41.83 -29.30
N LEU A 436 44.01 -41.54 -30.36
CA LEU A 436 43.47 -41.45 -31.71
C LEU A 436 43.56 -42.76 -32.49
N THR A 437 44.44 -43.62 -32.09
CA THR A 437 44.65 -44.93 -32.85
C THR A 437 44.89 -46.08 -31.88
N SER A 438 44.37 -47.23 -32.21
CA SER A 438 44.68 -48.50 -31.53
C SER A 438 45.94 -49.22 -32.13
N LEU A 439 46.58 -48.59 -33.08
CA LEU A 439 47.80 -49.14 -33.66
C LEU A 439 48.98 -49.00 -32.68
N PRO A 440 49.86 -50.00 -32.60
CA PRO A 440 51.01 -49.95 -31.75
C PRO A 440 52.00 -48.89 -32.23
N ILE A 441 52.37 -47.99 -31.25
CA ILE A 441 53.42 -46.98 -31.50
C ILE A 441 54.78 -47.64 -31.39
N VAL A 442 55.51 -47.67 -32.45
CA VAL A 442 56.81 -48.39 -32.56
C VAL A 442 57.91 -47.61 -31.86
N GLY A 443 57.84 -46.27 -31.84
CA GLY A 443 58.79 -45.42 -31.18
C GLY A 443 58.56 -43.94 -31.49
N ASP A 444 59.12 -43.07 -30.63
CA ASP A 444 59.06 -41.63 -30.75
C ASP A 444 60.42 -41.12 -31.19
N VAL A 445 60.45 -40.38 -32.34
CA VAL A 445 61.66 -39.79 -32.82
C VAL A 445 61.80 -38.36 -32.44
N PRO A 446 62.76 -37.95 -31.58
CA PRO A 446 62.92 -36.59 -31.23
C PRO A 446 63.32 -35.69 -32.38
N LEU A 447 62.82 -34.44 -32.35
CA LEU A 447 63.28 -33.43 -33.31
C LEU A 447 64.74 -33.06 -32.97
N THR A 448 65.58 -33.05 -34.00
CA THR A 448 66.95 -32.59 -33.85
C THR A 448 67.20 -31.42 -34.76
N GLU A 449 67.86 -30.38 -34.20
CA GLU A 449 68.31 -29.21 -35.01
C GLU A 449 69.69 -29.42 -35.64
N GLU A 450 70.42 -30.48 -35.34
CA GLU A 450 71.80 -30.69 -35.74
C GLU A 450 71.99 -31.39 -37.13
N ALA A 451 70.93 -31.61 -37.81
CA ALA A 451 71.06 -32.31 -39.15
C ALA A 451 71.50 -31.32 -40.25
N ASN A 452 72.74 -30.98 -40.26
CA ASN A 452 73.39 -30.31 -41.38
C ASN A 452 73.66 -31.24 -42.59
N GLY A 453 72.90 -32.31 -42.70
CA GLY A 453 73.00 -33.28 -43.81
C GLY A 453 71.74 -34.14 -43.90
N SER A 454 71.55 -34.81 -45.00
CA SER A 454 70.40 -35.66 -45.29
C SER A 454 70.30 -36.92 -44.40
N ILE A 455 71.29 -37.22 -43.58
CA ILE A 455 71.36 -38.43 -42.73
C ILE A 455 71.59 -38.02 -41.28
N ALA A 456 70.60 -38.27 -40.41
CA ALA A 456 70.68 -37.99 -38.96
C ALA A 456 71.22 -39.17 -38.13
N VAL A 457 71.30 -40.32 -38.65
CA VAL A 457 71.78 -41.56 -37.99
C VAL A 457 72.92 -42.18 -38.72
N PHE A 458 74.06 -42.31 -38.08
CA PHE A 458 75.24 -42.99 -38.59
C PHE A 458 75.53 -44.28 -37.82
N GLU A 459 76.09 -45.26 -38.45
CA GLU A 459 76.58 -46.50 -37.85
C GLU A 459 77.72 -46.18 -36.85
N ASN A 460 77.65 -46.67 -35.63
CA ASN A 460 78.57 -46.42 -34.53
C ASN A 460 78.55 -45.09 -33.78
N GLN A 461 77.52 -44.26 -33.91
CA GLN A 461 77.32 -43.10 -33.06
C GLN A 461 76.35 -43.39 -31.85
N ASN A 462 76.73 -42.93 -30.67
CA ASN A 462 75.89 -43.06 -29.49
C ASN A 462 75.10 -41.76 -29.25
N THR A 463 74.34 -41.32 -30.20
CA THR A 463 73.44 -40.17 -30.07
C THR A 463 72.02 -40.65 -29.68
N LEU A 464 71.24 -39.76 -29.02
CA LEU A 464 69.83 -40.05 -28.66
C LEU A 464 69.03 -40.53 -29.88
N MET A 465 69.32 -39.94 -31.05
CA MET A 465 68.65 -40.28 -32.28
C MET A 465 69.02 -41.72 -32.73
N SER A 466 70.30 -42.08 -32.67
CA SER A 466 70.74 -43.41 -33.00
C SER A 466 70.20 -44.52 -32.10
N GLU A 467 70.09 -44.19 -30.77
CA GLU A 467 69.46 -45.09 -29.81
C GLU A 467 67.96 -45.23 -30.06
N THR A 468 67.30 -44.16 -30.41
CA THR A 468 65.85 -44.16 -30.71
C THR A 468 65.62 -45.08 -31.94
N PHE A 469 66.38 -44.92 -33.01
CA PHE A 469 66.25 -45.79 -34.21
C PHE A 469 66.65 -47.23 -33.93
N ARG A 470 67.60 -47.52 -33.04
CA ARG A 470 67.88 -48.88 -32.55
C ARG A 470 66.71 -49.52 -31.87
N ASN A 471 66.07 -48.75 -30.97
CA ASN A 471 64.86 -49.17 -30.28
C ASN A 471 63.69 -49.41 -31.26
N ILE A 472 63.47 -48.50 -32.24
CA ILE A 472 62.46 -48.65 -33.28
C ILE A 472 62.71 -49.89 -34.07
N ARG A 473 63.98 -50.14 -34.49
CA ARG A 473 64.36 -51.35 -35.23
C ARG A 473 64.05 -52.60 -34.38
N THR A 474 64.38 -52.60 -33.10
CA THR A 474 64.12 -53.72 -32.22
C THR A 474 62.62 -53.97 -32.09
N ASN A 475 61.85 -52.92 -31.85
CA ASN A 475 60.39 -53.01 -31.70
C ASN A 475 59.78 -53.53 -33.03
N LEU A 476 60.20 -53.04 -34.17
CA LEU A 476 59.78 -53.55 -35.49
C LEU A 476 60.08 -55.02 -35.63
N GLN A 477 61.27 -55.51 -35.24
CA GLN A 477 61.61 -56.92 -35.31
C GLN A 477 60.69 -57.82 -34.50
N PHE A 478 60.17 -57.35 -33.38
CA PHE A 478 59.20 -58.10 -32.59
C PHE A 478 57.78 -58.03 -33.17
N MET A 479 57.50 -57.08 -34.05
CA MET A 479 56.20 -56.93 -34.70
C MET A 479 56.07 -57.59 -36.03
N LEU A 480 57.19 -57.86 -36.66
CA LEU A 480 57.24 -58.53 -37.98
C LEU A 480 57.19 -60.03 -37.79
N GLU A 481 56.36 -60.71 -38.57
CA GLU A 481 56.38 -62.19 -38.70
C GLU A 481 57.63 -62.64 -39.48
N ASN A 482 58.09 -63.85 -39.22
CA ASN A 482 59.38 -64.38 -39.70
C ASN A 482 59.55 -64.39 -41.27
N ASP A 483 58.50 -64.14 -42.02
CA ASP A 483 58.51 -64.16 -43.51
C ASP A 483 58.39 -62.76 -44.12
N GLN A 484 58.19 -61.72 -43.33
CA GLN A 484 58.02 -60.35 -43.79
C GLN A 484 59.36 -59.65 -43.96
N LYS A 485 59.71 -59.31 -45.19
CA LYS A 485 61.02 -58.69 -45.56
C LYS A 485 60.85 -57.25 -46.11
N VAL A 486 59.67 -56.76 -46.21
CA VAL A 486 59.38 -55.45 -46.83
C VAL A 486 58.63 -54.58 -45.83
N ILE A 487 59.11 -53.40 -45.51
CA ILE A 487 58.49 -52.42 -44.68
C ILE A 487 58.18 -51.20 -45.58
N LEU A 488 56.94 -50.77 -45.57
CA LEU A 488 56.51 -49.49 -46.16
C LEU A 488 56.51 -48.41 -45.17
N VAL A 489 57.33 -47.38 -45.39
CA VAL A 489 57.31 -46.19 -44.55
C VAL A 489 56.55 -45.08 -45.28
N THR A 490 55.52 -44.54 -44.68
CA THR A 490 54.71 -43.47 -45.26
C THR A 490 54.56 -42.32 -44.28
N SER A 491 54.23 -41.16 -44.76
CA SER A 491 53.93 -39.98 -43.97
C SER A 491 52.78 -39.19 -44.61
N THR A 492 52.12 -38.40 -43.84
CA THR A 492 50.95 -37.60 -44.26
C THR A 492 51.36 -36.37 -45.05
N VAL A 493 52.52 -35.79 -44.76
CA VAL A 493 53.04 -34.57 -45.40
C VAL A 493 54.49 -34.73 -45.79
N SER A 494 54.91 -34.00 -46.83
CA SER A 494 56.31 -33.91 -47.23
C SER A 494 57.14 -33.14 -46.17
N GLY A 495 58.33 -33.68 -45.83
CA GLY A 495 59.25 -33.07 -44.88
C GLY A 495 59.15 -33.57 -43.43
N GLU A 496 58.37 -34.64 -43.16
CA GLU A 496 58.26 -35.24 -41.80
C GLU A 496 59.42 -36.20 -41.44
N GLY A 497 60.50 -36.20 -42.18
CA GLY A 497 61.69 -36.97 -41.84
C GLY A 497 61.62 -38.49 -42.14
N LYS A 498 60.76 -38.91 -43.02
CA LYS A 498 60.55 -40.35 -43.36
C LYS A 498 61.68 -41.00 -44.14
N SER A 499 62.59 -40.21 -44.67
CA SER A 499 63.77 -40.68 -45.47
C SER A 499 65.09 -40.42 -44.81
#